data_0a2a9bd56e0463a6e898afe71c61fbab
#
_entry.id   0a2a9bd56e0463a6e898afe71c61fbab
#
_cell.length_a   1.000
_cell.length_b   1.000
_cell.length_c   1.000
_cell.angle_alpha   90.00
_cell.angle_beta   90.00
_cell.angle_gamma   90.00
#
_symmetry.space_group_name_H-M   'P 1'
#
loop_
_entity.id
_entity.type
_entity.pdbx_description
1 polymer ?
#
loop_
_entity_poly.entity_id
_entity_poly.type
_entity_poly.pdbx_seq_one_letter_code
_entity_poly.pdbx_strand_id
1 'polypeptide(L)'
;MSIDTLNWTAVCAVDEIVPNTGVCARVEGRHVAVFRVGADRFFAIDNVDPKSGASVLSRGLVGNLGEQIVVASPLYKQHYDLTTGACLEQPELSVRAHAVRVEDGQVLVTLAS
;
A
#
# COMPACT_ATOMS: atom_id res chain seq x y z
N MET A 1 14.05 16.74 -10.42
CA MET A 1 14.12 16.70 -8.94
C MET A 1 14.70 15.37 -8.50
N SER A 2 15.66 15.40 -7.61
CA SER A 2 16.22 14.18 -7.02
C SER A 2 15.20 13.56 -6.06
N ILE A 3 15.16 12.22 -5.98
CA ILE A 3 14.32 11.51 -5.02
C ILE A 3 14.67 11.89 -3.57
N ASP A 4 15.92 12.29 -3.32
CA ASP A 4 16.36 12.67 -1.98
C ASP A 4 15.77 14.01 -1.51
N THR A 5 15.15 14.77 -2.42
CA THR A 5 14.44 16.01 -2.04
C THR A 5 12.99 15.77 -1.68
N LEU A 6 12.48 14.54 -1.82
CA LEU A 6 11.12 14.18 -1.45
C LEU A 6 11.03 13.99 0.07
N ASN A 7 9.82 14.22 0.59
CA ASN A 7 9.56 14.00 2.01
C ASN A 7 9.28 12.53 2.28
N TRP A 8 10.26 11.85 2.85
CA TRP A 8 10.13 10.46 3.23
C TRP A 8 9.74 10.37 4.71
N THR A 9 8.73 9.58 5.00
CA THR A 9 8.27 9.32 6.36
C THR A 9 8.61 7.88 6.74
N ALA A 10 9.36 7.69 7.82
CA ALA A 10 9.61 6.36 8.36
C ALA A 10 8.33 5.87 9.04
N VAL A 11 7.78 4.77 8.57
CA VAL A 11 6.49 4.27 9.07
C VAL A 11 6.66 3.11 10.06
N CYS A 12 7.63 2.24 9.86
CA CYS A 12 7.90 1.11 10.77
C CYS A 12 9.19 0.43 10.38
N ALA A 13 9.64 -0.50 11.24
CA ALA A 13 10.74 -1.39 10.87
C ALA A 13 10.23 -2.48 9.93
N VAL A 14 11.11 -2.98 9.06
CA VAL A 14 10.78 -4.08 8.14
C VAL A 14 10.18 -5.27 8.89
N ASP A 15 10.77 -5.62 10.03
CA ASP A 15 10.35 -6.78 10.81
C ASP A 15 8.97 -6.63 11.46
N GLU A 16 8.42 -5.42 11.47
CA GLU A 16 7.08 -5.20 12.00
C GLU A 16 5.96 -5.57 11.03
N ILE A 17 6.31 -5.83 9.76
CA ILE A 17 5.33 -6.27 8.78
C ILE A 17 5.58 -7.75 8.47
N VAL A 18 4.63 -8.60 8.81
CA VAL A 18 4.67 -10.02 8.47
C VAL A 18 4.61 -10.15 6.94
N PRO A 19 5.45 -11.00 6.32
CA PRO A 19 5.38 -11.19 4.87
C PRO A 19 3.97 -11.53 4.38
N ASN A 20 3.58 -10.93 3.26
CA ASN A 20 2.28 -11.08 2.60
C ASN A 20 1.12 -10.53 3.42
N THR A 21 1.39 -9.52 4.24
CA THR A 21 0.37 -8.78 4.98
C THR A 21 0.57 -7.28 4.83
N GLY A 22 -0.39 -6.51 5.32
CA GLY A 22 -0.34 -5.06 5.32
C GLY A 22 -0.49 -4.48 6.72
N VAL A 23 -0.01 -3.26 6.88
CA VAL A 23 -0.23 -2.46 8.07
C VAL A 23 -0.74 -1.08 7.65
N CYS A 24 -1.50 -0.43 8.51
CA CYS A 24 -1.93 0.93 8.27
C CYS A 24 -0.93 1.89 8.91
N ALA A 25 -0.46 2.84 8.11
CA ALA A 25 0.43 3.89 8.58
C ALA A 25 -0.22 5.25 8.34
N ARG A 26 0.13 6.21 9.19
CA ARG A 26 -0.29 7.58 8.99
C ARG A 26 0.87 8.38 8.45
N VAL A 27 0.70 8.91 7.24
CA VAL A 27 1.73 9.68 6.55
C VAL A 27 1.15 11.03 6.21
N GLU A 28 1.68 12.08 6.81
CA GLU A 28 1.22 13.46 6.62
C GLU A 28 -0.30 13.58 6.76
N GLY A 29 -0.86 12.91 7.77
CA GLY A 29 -2.29 12.95 8.06
C GLY A 29 -3.14 12.00 7.23
N ARG A 30 -2.57 11.27 6.28
CA ARG A 30 -3.30 10.33 5.43
C ARG A 30 -3.08 8.90 5.87
N HIS A 31 -4.13 8.08 5.75
CA HIS A 31 -4.04 6.65 6.05
C HIS A 31 -3.50 5.91 4.82
N VAL A 32 -2.36 5.27 5.00
CA VAL A 32 -1.68 4.54 3.94
C VAL A 32 -1.56 3.08 4.34
N ALA A 33 -1.92 2.17 3.41
CA ALA A 33 -1.70 0.74 3.60
C ALA A 33 -0.32 0.39 3.07
N VAL A 34 0.53 -0.19 3.90
CA VAL A 34 1.87 -0.62 3.52
C VAL A 34 1.92 -2.13 3.56
N PHE A 35 2.27 -2.74 2.43
CA PHE A 35 2.28 -4.21 2.28
C PHE A 35 3.70 -4.72 2.08
N ARG A 36 3.99 -5.84 2.73
CA ARG A 36 5.21 -6.60 2.48
C ARG A 36 4.85 -7.85 1.70
N VAL A 37 5.38 -7.97 0.49
CA VAL A 37 5.10 -9.10 -0.39
C VAL A 37 6.37 -9.95 -0.50
N GLY A 38 6.26 -11.23 -0.14
CA GLY A 38 7.45 -12.04 0.02
C GLY A 38 8.31 -11.47 1.13
N ALA A 39 9.63 -11.67 1.03
CA ALA A 39 10.55 -11.25 2.10
C ALA A 39 10.91 -9.77 2.01
N ASP A 40 11.02 -9.20 0.80
CA ASP A 40 11.71 -7.91 0.60
C ASP A 40 11.06 -6.98 -0.42
N ARG A 41 9.82 -7.20 -0.81
CA ARG A 41 9.08 -6.31 -1.71
C ARG A 41 8.03 -5.54 -0.93
N PHE A 42 8.02 -4.21 -1.09
CA PHE A 42 7.14 -3.33 -0.33
C PHE A 42 6.32 -2.45 -1.25
N PHE A 43 5.05 -2.28 -0.91
CA PHE A 43 4.12 -1.45 -1.68
C PHE A 43 3.30 -0.61 -0.73
N ALA A 44 2.88 0.57 -1.19
CA ALA A 44 2.01 1.43 -0.40
C ALA A 44 0.90 1.98 -1.29
N ILE A 45 -0.33 1.88 -0.81
CA ILE A 45 -1.51 2.46 -1.45
C ILE A 45 -2.35 3.16 -0.39
N ASP A 46 -3.31 3.98 -0.82
CA ASP A 46 -4.27 4.55 0.11
C ASP A 46 -4.97 3.42 0.88
N ASN A 47 -5.18 3.62 2.18
CA ASN A 47 -5.85 2.60 3.01
C ASN A 47 -7.37 2.69 2.98
N VAL A 48 -7.93 3.80 2.53
CA VAL A 48 -9.38 4.00 2.51
C VAL A 48 -9.97 3.30 1.29
N ASP A 49 -10.88 2.34 1.55
CA ASP A 49 -11.65 1.68 0.51
C ASP A 49 -12.62 2.70 -0.10
N PRO A 50 -12.50 3.05 -1.40
CA PRO A 50 -13.35 4.10 -1.98
C PRO A 50 -14.83 3.72 -2.07
N LYS A 51 -15.14 2.42 -2.05
CA LYS A 51 -16.53 1.97 -2.12
C LYS A 51 -17.26 2.14 -0.78
N SER A 52 -16.56 1.89 0.32
CA SER A 52 -17.15 1.98 1.65
C SER A 52 -16.78 3.24 2.42
N GLY A 53 -15.66 3.87 2.06
CA GLY A 53 -15.10 4.97 2.83
C GLY A 53 -14.36 4.53 4.10
N ALA A 54 -14.25 3.22 4.33
CA ALA A 54 -13.59 2.69 5.51
C ALA A 54 -12.09 2.50 5.28
N SER A 55 -11.29 2.74 6.33
CA SER A 55 -9.83 2.63 6.30
C SER A 55 -9.43 1.18 6.59
N VAL A 56 -9.53 0.30 5.60
CA VAL A 56 -9.44 -1.15 5.80
C VAL A 56 -8.58 -1.90 4.79
N LEU A 57 -8.03 -1.25 3.75
CA LEU A 57 -7.32 -2.00 2.70
C LEU A 57 -6.10 -2.74 3.24
N SER A 58 -5.44 -2.23 4.28
CA SER A 58 -4.31 -2.91 4.92
C SER A 58 -4.68 -4.27 5.52
N ARG A 59 -5.96 -4.51 5.77
CA ARG A 59 -6.48 -5.78 6.32
C ARG A 59 -6.89 -6.77 5.23
N GLY A 60 -6.76 -6.39 3.96
CA GLY A 60 -7.14 -7.24 2.85
C GLY A 60 -6.18 -8.39 2.63
N LEU A 61 -6.58 -9.33 1.78
CA LEU A 61 -5.77 -10.48 1.43
C LEU A 61 -4.88 -10.17 0.24
N VAL A 62 -3.57 -10.32 0.43
CA VAL A 62 -2.59 -10.16 -0.64
C VAL A 62 -2.57 -11.43 -1.49
N GLY A 63 -2.52 -11.27 -2.79
CA GLY A 63 -2.48 -12.39 -3.72
C GLY A 63 -2.00 -11.96 -5.10
N ASN A 64 -2.08 -12.89 -6.02
CA ASN A 64 -1.73 -12.66 -7.41
C ASN A 64 -2.91 -12.98 -8.32
N LEU A 65 -3.15 -12.10 -9.30
CA LEU A 65 -4.08 -12.35 -10.39
C LEU A 65 -3.27 -12.26 -11.68
N GLY A 66 -2.90 -13.41 -12.23
CA GLY A 66 -1.94 -13.44 -13.32
C GLY A 66 -0.59 -12.92 -12.85
N GLU A 67 -0.06 -11.92 -13.52
CA GLU A 67 1.21 -11.29 -13.14
C GLU A 67 1.04 -10.10 -12.19
N GLN A 68 -0.20 -9.73 -11.89
CA GLN A 68 -0.47 -8.60 -11.01
C GLN A 68 -0.45 -9.02 -9.54
N ILE A 69 0.21 -8.21 -8.71
CA ILE A 69 0.19 -8.37 -7.26
C ILE A 69 -0.93 -7.48 -6.75
N VAL A 70 -1.88 -8.08 -6.04
CA VAL A 70 -3.10 -7.40 -5.66
C VAL A 70 -3.42 -7.59 -4.19
N VAL A 71 -4.28 -6.70 -3.66
CA VAL A 71 -4.95 -6.91 -2.38
C VAL A 71 -6.45 -6.91 -2.63
N ALA A 72 -7.16 -7.88 -2.02
CA ALA A 72 -8.61 -7.92 -2.06
C ALA A 72 -9.16 -7.16 -0.86
N SER A 73 -10.07 -6.22 -1.11
CA SER A 73 -10.72 -5.48 -0.02
C SER A 73 -11.48 -6.45 0.89
N PRO A 74 -11.36 -6.31 2.22
CA PRO A 74 -12.07 -7.21 3.13
C PRO A 74 -13.58 -7.01 3.15
N LEU A 75 -14.08 -5.87 2.65
CA LEU A 75 -15.51 -5.55 2.68
C LEU A 75 -16.25 -5.99 1.42
N TYR A 76 -15.76 -5.56 0.25
CA TYR A 76 -16.46 -5.80 -1.01
C TYR A 76 -15.69 -6.70 -1.96
N LYS A 77 -14.49 -7.13 -1.56
CA LYS A 77 -13.65 -8.09 -2.27
C LYS A 77 -13.18 -7.65 -3.66
N GLN A 78 -13.30 -6.37 -3.99
CA GLN A 78 -12.66 -5.88 -5.20
C GLN A 78 -11.11 -5.88 -5.01
N HIS A 79 -10.40 -6.02 -6.13
CA HIS A 79 -8.95 -6.16 -6.12
C HIS A 79 -8.26 -4.87 -6.54
N TYR A 80 -7.25 -4.49 -5.78
CA TYR A 80 -6.42 -3.31 -6.08
C TYR A 80 -5.01 -3.77 -6.41
N ASP A 81 -4.49 -3.31 -7.56
CA ASP A 81 -3.11 -3.54 -7.95
C ASP A 81 -2.19 -2.78 -6.99
N LEU A 82 -1.27 -3.49 -6.33
CA LEU A 82 -0.39 -2.85 -5.34
C LEU A 82 0.66 -1.95 -5.98
N THR A 83 0.95 -2.15 -7.27
CA THR A 83 1.94 -1.33 -7.98
C THR A 83 1.34 0.01 -8.41
N THR A 84 0.07 0.02 -8.83
CA THR A 84 -0.55 1.21 -9.43
C THR A 84 -1.71 1.79 -8.63
N GLY A 85 -2.31 1.00 -7.74
CA GLY A 85 -3.53 1.39 -7.03
C GLY A 85 -4.80 1.17 -7.83
N ALA A 86 -4.71 0.64 -9.04
CA ALA A 86 -5.87 0.44 -9.91
C ALA A 86 -6.81 -0.64 -9.36
N CYS A 87 -8.11 -0.33 -9.32
CA CYS A 87 -9.12 -1.32 -9.02
C CYS A 87 -9.44 -2.11 -10.28
N LEU A 88 -9.24 -3.42 -10.25
CA LEU A 88 -9.34 -4.25 -11.45
C LEU A 88 -10.78 -4.38 -11.95
N GLU A 89 -11.74 -4.46 -11.05
CA GLU A 89 -13.16 -4.62 -11.41
C GLU A 89 -13.85 -3.31 -11.75
N GLN A 90 -13.44 -2.23 -11.07
CA GLN A 90 -14.06 -0.91 -11.22
C GLN A 90 -12.98 0.18 -11.23
N PRO A 91 -12.38 0.47 -12.40
CA PRO A 91 -11.27 1.44 -12.47
C PRO A 91 -11.58 2.81 -11.86
N GLU A 92 -12.84 3.24 -11.84
CA GLU A 92 -13.23 4.50 -11.21
C GLU A 92 -13.06 4.50 -9.69
N LEU A 93 -12.91 3.33 -9.08
CA LEU A 93 -12.66 3.20 -7.65
C LEU A 93 -11.18 3.09 -7.31
N SER A 94 -10.30 3.27 -8.28
CA SER A 94 -8.86 3.14 -8.06
C SER A 94 -8.36 4.10 -6.97
N VAL A 95 -7.33 3.68 -6.25
CA VAL A 95 -6.69 4.47 -5.20
C VAL A 95 -5.30 4.88 -5.68
N ARG A 96 -4.61 5.71 -4.88
CA ARG A 96 -3.26 6.14 -5.21
C ARG A 96 -2.24 5.12 -4.72
N ALA A 97 -1.22 4.89 -5.53
CA ALA A 97 -0.04 4.17 -5.11
C ALA A 97 1.05 5.18 -4.74
N HIS A 98 1.76 4.90 -3.64
CA HIS A 98 2.79 5.77 -3.11
C HIS A 98 4.14 5.08 -3.20
N ALA A 99 5.22 5.87 -3.25
CA ALA A 99 6.56 5.31 -3.33
C ALA A 99 7.01 4.79 -1.96
N VAL A 100 7.69 3.65 -1.98
CA VAL A 100 8.21 3.00 -0.77
C VAL A 100 9.69 2.71 -1.00
N ARG A 101 10.50 2.89 0.03
CA ARG A 101 11.87 2.39 0.03
C ARG A 101 12.25 1.91 1.42
N VAL A 102 13.28 1.07 1.47
CA VAL A 102 13.80 0.55 2.74
C VAL A 102 15.21 1.10 2.92
N GLU A 103 15.48 1.65 4.11
CA GLU A 103 16.77 2.18 4.48
C GLU A 103 17.07 1.81 5.93
N ASP A 104 18.20 1.17 6.16
CA ASP A 104 18.65 0.79 7.50
C ASP A 104 17.59 0.02 8.28
N GLY A 105 16.90 -0.90 7.59
CA GLY A 105 15.85 -1.73 8.21
C GLY A 105 14.54 -1.01 8.47
N GLN A 106 14.39 0.23 7.98
CA GLN A 106 13.16 1.01 8.14
C GLN A 106 12.43 1.13 6.81
N VAL A 107 11.10 1.04 6.86
CA VAL A 107 10.24 1.25 5.71
C VAL A 107 9.87 2.73 5.64
N LEU A 108 10.18 3.36 4.52
CA LEU A 108 9.91 4.78 4.30
C LEU A 108 8.89 4.93 3.17
N VAL A 109 7.95 5.87 3.35
CA VAL A 109 6.91 6.16 2.36
C VAL A 109 6.92 7.64 2.03
N THR A 110 6.75 7.97 0.74
CA THR A 110 6.46 9.34 0.33
C THR A 110 5.17 9.34 -0.47
N LEU A 111 4.30 10.31 -0.19
CA LEU A 111 2.98 10.37 -0.82
C LEU A 111 3.08 10.78 -2.29
N ALA A 112 2.26 10.14 -3.12
CA ALA A 112 2.05 10.57 -4.50
C ALA A 112 1.30 11.91 -4.49
N SER A 113 1.66 12.78 -5.37
CA SER A 113 1.02 14.09 -5.50
C SER A 113 -0.35 14.01 -6.19
#